data_ad82dcad2e34a31a63f44b59e9ffab1d
#
_entry.id   ad82dcad2e34a31a63f44b59e9ffab1d
#
_cell.length_a   1.000
_cell.length_b   1.000
_cell.length_c   1.000
_cell.angle_alpha   90.00
_cell.angle_beta   90.00
_cell.angle_gamma   90.00
#
_symmetry.space_group_name_H-M   'P 1'
#
loop_
_entity.id
_entity.type
_entity.pdbx_description
1 polymer ?
#
loop_
_entity_poly.entity_id
_entity_poly.type
_entity_poly.pdbx_seq_one_letter_code
_entity_poly.pdbx_strand_id
1 'polypeptide(L)'
;MIEFKAVPLASLLNLRNQYLDSLRYPQELHCEWLVAKGTCFCIEQDEERVGYFIQSEEGELIEFYLSDELLSRKEEIFGRVLKEFQIKSAFCKSFDDLFMACCHAYCQSSEVGGYLFRFFTDEIVMPLQDRVTVRKAKEIDIPLLLTHDSDLYESCL
;
A
#
# COMPACT_ATOMS: atom_id res chain seq x y z
N MET A 1 4.94 -27.27 -1.86
CA MET A 1 5.38 -26.66 -0.54
C MET A 1 5.37 -25.15 -0.68
N ILE A 2 4.97 -24.36 0.35
CA ILE A 2 5.03 -22.87 0.27
C ILE A 2 6.41 -22.39 0.67
N GLU A 3 7.03 -21.56 -0.18
CA GLU A 3 8.33 -20.92 0.03
C GLU A 3 8.22 -19.42 -0.13
N PHE A 4 9.07 -18.67 0.57
CA PHE A 4 9.16 -17.20 0.49
C PHE A 4 10.55 -16.82 -0.02
N LYS A 5 10.59 -16.05 -1.12
CA LYS A 5 11.86 -15.66 -1.75
C LYS A 5 11.92 -14.16 -1.94
N ALA A 6 12.99 -13.53 -1.45
CA ALA A 6 13.24 -12.11 -1.72
C ALA A 6 13.48 -11.92 -3.23
N VAL A 7 12.80 -10.95 -3.81
CA VAL A 7 12.84 -10.68 -5.25
C VAL A 7 12.76 -9.17 -5.53
N PRO A 8 13.28 -8.71 -6.67
CA PRO A 8 13.07 -7.32 -7.09
C PRO A 8 11.57 -7.04 -7.37
N LEU A 9 11.09 -5.84 -7.04
CA LEU A 9 9.73 -5.41 -7.33
C LEU A 9 9.34 -5.62 -8.81
N ALA A 10 10.27 -5.34 -9.72
CA ALA A 10 10.06 -5.53 -11.16
C ALA A 10 9.65 -6.97 -11.55
N SER A 11 10.06 -7.96 -10.78
CA SER A 11 9.69 -9.37 -11.02
C SER A 11 8.30 -9.74 -10.52
N LEU A 12 7.67 -8.87 -9.73
CA LEU A 12 6.31 -9.04 -9.17
C LEU A 12 5.24 -8.26 -9.93
N LEU A 13 5.60 -7.48 -10.94
CA LEU A 13 4.67 -6.55 -11.62
C LEU A 13 3.37 -7.23 -12.07
N ASN A 14 3.45 -8.45 -12.55
CA ASN A 14 2.25 -9.18 -13.01
C ASN A 14 1.30 -9.51 -11.85
N LEU A 15 1.81 -10.05 -10.75
CA LEU A 15 1.02 -10.33 -9.54
C LEU A 15 0.54 -9.03 -8.89
N ARG A 16 1.37 -8.01 -8.89
CA ARG A 16 1.00 -6.71 -8.32
C ARG A 16 -0.08 -6.00 -9.13
N ASN A 17 -0.08 -6.11 -10.45
CA ASN A 17 -1.17 -5.60 -11.27
C ASN A 17 -2.49 -6.33 -10.94
N GLN A 18 -2.47 -7.66 -10.78
CA GLN A 18 -3.65 -8.42 -10.35
C GLN A 18 -4.14 -7.96 -8.96
N TYR A 19 -3.23 -7.71 -8.02
CA TYR A 19 -3.58 -7.14 -6.72
C TYR A 19 -4.23 -5.77 -6.86
N LEU A 20 -3.62 -4.83 -7.59
CA LEU A 20 -4.15 -3.48 -7.77
C LEU A 20 -5.52 -3.48 -8.46
N ASP A 21 -5.72 -4.38 -9.44
CA ASP A 21 -7.00 -4.57 -10.13
C ASP A 21 -8.08 -5.17 -9.20
N SER A 22 -7.68 -5.94 -8.17
CA SER A 22 -8.58 -6.53 -7.19
C SER A 22 -9.07 -5.52 -6.14
N LEU A 23 -8.34 -4.41 -5.97
CA LEU A 23 -8.72 -3.38 -5.00
C LEU A 23 -9.98 -2.65 -5.44
N ARG A 24 -10.92 -2.49 -4.53
CA ARG A 24 -12.16 -1.73 -4.78
C ARG A 24 -11.90 -0.28 -5.18
N TYR A 25 -10.77 0.28 -4.77
CA TYR A 25 -10.37 1.65 -5.02
C TYR A 25 -8.87 1.73 -5.34
N PRO A 26 -8.44 2.70 -6.15
CA PRO A 26 -7.04 2.90 -6.45
C PRO A 26 -6.20 3.09 -5.19
N GLN A 27 -5.00 2.57 -5.22
CA GLN A 27 -4.01 2.78 -4.17
C GLN A 27 -3.54 4.24 -4.16
N GLU A 28 -3.24 4.76 -2.99
CA GLU A 28 -2.73 6.11 -2.81
C GLU A 28 -1.21 6.20 -3.05
N LEU A 29 -0.75 7.41 -3.36
CA LEU A 29 0.67 7.67 -3.64
C LEU A 29 1.59 7.32 -2.46
N HIS A 30 1.13 7.54 -1.23
CA HIS A 30 1.92 7.18 -0.04
C HIS A 30 2.23 5.68 0.02
N CYS A 31 1.25 4.82 -0.28
CA CYS A 31 1.48 3.38 -0.36
C CYS A 31 2.48 3.03 -1.48
N GLU A 32 2.40 3.68 -2.65
CA GLU A 32 3.36 3.47 -3.74
C GLU A 32 4.79 3.83 -3.32
N TRP A 33 4.93 4.91 -2.56
CA TRP A 33 6.22 5.32 -2.04
C TRP A 33 6.79 4.32 -1.01
N LEU A 34 5.96 3.79 -0.10
CA LEU A 34 6.36 2.73 0.82
C LEU A 34 6.77 1.46 0.08
N VAL A 35 6.00 1.06 -0.94
CA VAL A 35 6.30 -0.11 -1.79
C VAL A 35 7.64 0.05 -2.51
N ALA A 36 7.91 1.23 -3.05
CA ALA A 36 9.16 1.50 -3.78
C ALA A 36 10.42 1.36 -2.90
N LYS A 37 10.29 1.59 -1.60
CA LYS A 37 11.38 1.45 -0.60
C LYS A 37 11.39 0.09 0.10
N GLY A 38 10.29 -0.63 0.05
CA GLY A 38 10.11 -1.88 0.77
C GLY A 38 10.90 -3.05 0.19
N THR A 39 11.04 -4.09 0.98
CA THR A 39 11.56 -5.38 0.55
C THR A 39 10.43 -6.27 0.07
N CYS A 40 10.55 -6.75 -1.16
CA CYS A 40 9.54 -7.57 -1.80
C CYS A 40 9.87 -9.06 -1.68
N PHE A 41 8.86 -9.86 -1.35
CA PHE A 41 8.97 -11.31 -1.25
C PHE A 41 7.91 -11.98 -2.11
N CYS A 42 8.32 -12.90 -2.95
CA CYS A 42 7.43 -13.78 -3.69
C CYS A 42 6.99 -14.95 -2.82
N ILE A 43 5.73 -15.32 -2.91
CA ILE A 43 5.18 -16.56 -2.33
C ILE A 43 5.11 -17.58 -3.46
N GLU A 44 5.84 -18.66 -3.33
CA GLU A 44 5.88 -19.74 -4.33
C GLU A 44 5.30 -21.03 -3.76
N GLN A 45 4.57 -21.76 -4.61
CA GLN A 45 4.14 -23.12 -4.36
C GLN A 45 4.57 -24.00 -5.54
N ASP A 46 5.39 -25.01 -5.28
CA ASP A 46 5.86 -25.98 -6.29
C ASP A 46 6.46 -25.28 -7.52
N GLU A 47 7.30 -24.24 -7.28
CA GLU A 47 7.97 -23.38 -8.25
C GLU A 47 7.05 -22.37 -8.98
N GLU A 48 5.76 -22.36 -8.71
CA GLU A 48 4.82 -21.37 -9.25
C GLU A 48 4.65 -20.20 -8.29
N ARG A 49 4.61 -19.00 -8.86
CA ARG A 49 4.38 -17.75 -8.11
C ARG A 49 2.90 -17.56 -7.86
N VAL A 50 2.50 -17.71 -6.62
CA VAL A 50 1.09 -17.75 -6.20
C VAL A 50 0.69 -16.58 -5.30
N GLY A 51 1.61 -15.65 -5.06
CA GLY A 51 1.37 -14.46 -4.27
C GLY A 51 2.64 -13.69 -3.97
N TYR A 52 2.50 -12.64 -3.19
CA TYR A 52 3.63 -11.86 -2.70
C TYR A 52 3.26 -11.08 -1.44
N PHE A 53 4.26 -10.57 -0.76
CA PHE A 53 4.11 -9.55 0.27
C PHE A 53 5.27 -8.56 0.21
N ILE A 54 5.03 -7.36 0.77
CA ILE A 54 6.01 -6.29 0.84
C ILE A 54 6.12 -5.82 2.28
N GLN A 55 7.36 -5.73 2.75
CA GLN A 55 7.71 -5.27 4.08
C GLN A 55 8.45 -3.93 3.98
N SER A 56 8.07 -2.93 4.79
CA SER A 56 8.76 -1.64 4.87
C SER A 56 10.17 -1.79 5.47
N GLU A 57 10.96 -0.73 5.41
CA GLU A 57 12.27 -0.66 6.06
C GLU A 57 12.17 -0.82 7.59
N GLU A 58 11.05 -0.38 8.19
CA GLU A 58 10.76 -0.50 9.62
C GLU A 58 10.23 -1.89 10.02
N GLY A 59 10.03 -2.78 9.04
CA GLY A 59 9.54 -4.13 9.25
C GLY A 59 8.01 -4.27 9.31
N GLU A 60 7.28 -3.24 8.90
CA GLU A 60 5.83 -3.26 8.79
C GLU A 60 5.37 -3.94 7.49
N LEU A 61 4.29 -4.71 7.53
CA LEU A 61 3.69 -5.32 6.34
C LEU A 61 2.82 -4.29 5.62
N ILE A 62 3.12 -4.02 4.33
CA ILE A 62 2.47 -2.97 3.54
C ILE A 62 1.49 -3.54 2.53
N GLU A 63 1.85 -4.64 1.87
CA GLU A 63 1.02 -5.35 0.91
C GLU A 63 1.10 -6.85 1.19
N PHE A 64 -0.03 -7.54 1.01
CA PHE A 64 -0.13 -8.99 1.05
C PHE A 64 -1.15 -9.45 0.01
N TYR A 65 -0.73 -10.30 -0.91
CA TYR A 65 -1.57 -10.81 -1.98
C TYR A 65 -1.37 -12.31 -2.18
N LEU A 66 -2.47 -13.00 -2.42
CA LEU A 66 -2.50 -14.40 -2.83
C LEU A 66 -3.41 -14.55 -4.04
N SER A 67 -3.03 -15.46 -4.96
CA SER A 67 -3.91 -15.90 -6.04
C SER A 67 -5.14 -16.64 -5.48
N ASP A 68 -6.22 -16.66 -6.25
CA ASP A 68 -7.50 -17.24 -5.85
C ASP A 68 -7.39 -18.69 -5.35
N GLU A 69 -6.47 -19.47 -5.92
CA GLU A 69 -6.22 -20.86 -5.57
C GLU A 69 -5.79 -21.05 -4.11
N LEU A 70 -5.15 -20.04 -3.52
CA LEU A 70 -4.63 -20.10 -2.15
C LEU A 70 -5.48 -19.33 -1.13
N LEU A 71 -6.60 -18.73 -1.52
CA LEU A 71 -7.45 -17.98 -0.60
C LEU A 71 -7.99 -18.85 0.56
N SER A 72 -8.19 -20.12 0.33
CA SER A 72 -8.59 -21.06 1.40
C SER A 72 -7.51 -21.28 2.47
N ARG A 73 -6.25 -20.99 2.14
CA ARG A 73 -5.08 -21.11 3.03
C ARG A 73 -4.52 -19.77 3.48
N LYS A 74 -5.23 -18.68 3.22
CA LYS A 74 -4.75 -17.32 3.48
C LYS A 74 -4.27 -17.09 4.92
N GLU A 75 -5.01 -17.58 5.90
CA GLU A 75 -4.65 -17.42 7.31
C GLU A 75 -3.38 -18.21 7.67
N GLU A 76 -3.28 -19.48 7.20
CA GLU A 76 -2.08 -20.30 7.39
C GLU A 76 -0.83 -19.59 6.82
N ILE A 77 -0.92 -19.13 5.56
CA ILE A 77 0.20 -18.49 4.87
C ILE A 77 0.54 -17.17 5.54
N PHE A 78 -0.46 -16.34 5.85
CA PHE A 78 -0.27 -15.07 6.54
C PHE A 78 0.39 -15.25 7.91
N GLY A 79 -0.07 -16.20 8.71
CA GLY A 79 0.54 -16.51 10.01
C GLY A 79 1.99 -16.96 9.89
N ARG A 80 2.36 -17.69 8.82
CA ARG A 80 3.75 -18.02 8.53
C ARG A 80 4.56 -16.76 8.16
N VAL A 81 4.03 -15.87 7.33
CA VAL A 81 4.68 -14.60 6.99
C VAL A 81 4.97 -13.80 8.25
N LEU A 82 3.98 -13.59 9.11
CA LEU A 82 4.17 -12.86 10.37
C LEU A 82 5.28 -13.47 11.24
N LYS A 83 5.31 -14.80 11.36
CA LYS A 83 6.26 -15.50 12.22
C LYS A 83 7.67 -15.54 11.63
N GLU A 84 7.81 -15.91 10.35
CA GLU A 84 9.11 -16.10 9.71
C GLU A 84 9.85 -14.78 9.50
N PHE A 85 9.11 -13.69 9.24
CA PHE A 85 9.65 -12.34 9.03
C PHE A 85 9.56 -11.43 10.25
N GLN A 86 9.09 -11.96 11.39
CA GLN A 86 8.98 -11.23 12.66
C GLN A 86 8.15 -9.93 12.55
N ILE A 87 7.13 -9.95 11.70
CA ILE A 87 6.26 -8.79 11.46
C ILE A 87 5.41 -8.52 12.70
N LYS A 88 5.44 -7.27 13.16
CA LYS A 88 4.73 -6.83 14.39
C LYS A 88 3.58 -5.88 14.10
N SER A 89 3.61 -5.21 12.95
CA SER A 89 2.60 -4.26 12.51
C SER A 89 2.30 -4.43 11.02
N ALA A 90 1.12 -3.97 10.62
CA ALA A 90 0.70 -3.95 9.24
C ALA A 90 -0.03 -2.65 8.93
N PHE A 91 0.29 -2.03 7.80
CA PHE A 91 -0.43 -0.89 7.26
C PHE A 91 -1.45 -1.38 6.22
N CYS A 92 -2.69 -1.56 6.64
CA CYS A 92 -3.73 -2.16 5.84
C CYS A 92 -4.79 -1.13 5.43
N LYS A 93 -5.20 -1.17 4.16
CA LYS A 93 -6.28 -0.35 3.63
C LYS A 93 -7.63 -1.01 3.93
N SER A 94 -8.61 -0.22 4.38
CA SER A 94 -9.96 -0.73 4.70
C SER A 94 -10.74 -1.30 3.50
N PHE A 95 -10.24 -1.11 2.29
CA PHE A 95 -10.81 -1.63 1.04
C PHE A 95 -9.97 -2.74 0.40
N ASP A 96 -8.98 -3.26 1.11
CA ASP A 96 -8.21 -4.45 0.76
C ASP A 96 -8.79 -5.64 1.54
N ASP A 97 -9.77 -6.29 0.95
CA ASP A 97 -10.57 -7.31 1.64
C ASP A 97 -9.74 -8.50 2.11
N LEU A 98 -8.78 -8.96 1.30
CA LEU A 98 -7.92 -10.09 1.64
C LEU A 98 -6.99 -9.74 2.80
N PHE A 99 -6.25 -8.66 2.67
CA PHE A 99 -5.27 -8.26 3.67
C PHE A 99 -5.95 -7.87 4.99
N MET A 100 -7.09 -7.15 4.90
CA MET A 100 -7.90 -6.80 6.07
C MET A 100 -8.41 -8.04 6.81
N ALA A 101 -8.94 -9.04 6.09
CA ALA A 101 -9.39 -10.29 6.71
C ALA A 101 -8.25 -11.02 7.43
N CYS A 102 -7.07 -11.09 6.81
CA CYS A 102 -5.88 -11.66 7.44
C CYS A 102 -5.42 -10.88 8.68
N CYS A 103 -5.40 -9.54 8.59
CA CYS A 103 -5.06 -8.69 9.72
C CYS A 103 -6.03 -8.93 10.90
N HIS A 104 -7.33 -8.97 10.65
CA HIS A 104 -8.32 -9.22 11.70
C HIS A 104 -8.16 -10.57 12.40
N ALA A 105 -7.71 -11.61 11.69
CA ALA A 105 -7.48 -12.93 12.28
C ALA A 105 -6.29 -12.95 13.29
N TYR A 106 -5.35 -12.03 13.16
CA TYR A 106 -4.10 -12.03 13.93
C TYR A 106 -3.86 -10.78 14.78
N CYS A 107 -4.58 -9.67 14.52
CA CYS A 107 -4.33 -8.42 15.24
C CYS A 107 -4.81 -8.48 16.69
N GLN A 108 -4.03 -7.88 17.58
CA GLN A 108 -4.38 -7.65 18.99
C GLN A 108 -5.01 -6.27 19.20
N SER A 109 -4.63 -5.31 18.37
CA SER A 109 -5.16 -3.94 18.39
C SER A 109 -5.07 -3.35 17.00
N SER A 110 -5.93 -2.39 16.70
CA SER A 110 -5.90 -1.62 15.46
C SER A 110 -6.19 -0.16 15.76
N GLU A 111 -5.57 0.72 15.00
CA GLU A 111 -5.82 2.16 15.04
C GLU A 111 -6.03 2.69 13.63
N VAL A 112 -6.69 3.82 13.52
CA VAL A 112 -6.90 4.48 12.24
C VAL A 112 -5.69 5.38 11.99
N GLY A 113 -4.85 5.01 11.01
CA GLY A 113 -3.67 5.80 10.61
C GLY A 113 -4.03 7.04 9.80
N GLY A 114 -5.15 7.02 9.07
CA GLY A 114 -5.59 8.14 8.25
C GLY A 114 -6.92 7.88 7.55
N TYR A 115 -7.47 8.93 6.95
CA TYR A 115 -8.70 8.87 6.18
C TYR A 115 -8.44 9.24 4.72
N LEU A 116 -8.92 8.40 3.79
CA LEU A 116 -8.89 8.70 2.37
C LEU A 116 -10.21 9.37 1.97
N PHE A 117 -10.11 10.58 1.47
CA PHE A 117 -11.26 11.32 0.96
C PHE A 117 -11.39 11.11 -0.54
N ARG A 118 -12.62 10.86 -1.01
CA ARG A 118 -12.95 10.72 -2.42
C ARG A 118 -14.11 11.64 -2.77
N PHE A 119 -13.97 12.28 -3.88
CA PHE A 119 -15.07 13.07 -4.44
C PHE A 119 -15.89 12.18 -5.37
N PHE A 120 -17.20 12.15 -5.14
CA PHE A 120 -18.15 11.35 -5.93
C PHE A 120 -18.94 12.20 -6.94
N THR A 121 -18.60 13.46 -7.07
CA THR A 121 -19.26 14.38 -8.01
C THR A 121 -18.28 14.85 -9.06
N ASP A 122 -18.71 14.80 -10.33
CA ASP A 122 -17.94 15.33 -11.46
C ASP A 122 -17.85 16.87 -11.43
N GLU A 123 -18.70 17.52 -10.62
CA GLU A 123 -18.69 18.96 -10.42
C GLU A 123 -18.30 19.32 -8.99
N ILE A 124 -17.03 19.69 -8.80
CA ILE A 124 -16.61 20.37 -7.58
C ILE A 124 -16.94 21.84 -7.74
N VAL A 125 -18.16 22.23 -7.40
CA VAL A 125 -18.51 23.64 -7.23
C VAL A 125 -18.05 24.07 -5.83
N MET A 126 -16.76 24.34 -5.69
CA MET A 126 -16.30 25.10 -4.52
C MET A 126 -16.56 26.59 -4.82
N PRO A 127 -17.41 27.26 -4.03
CA PRO A 127 -17.46 28.72 -4.12
C PRO A 127 -16.10 29.24 -3.66
N LEU A 128 -15.25 29.53 -4.63
CA LEU A 128 -14.02 30.27 -4.35
C LEU A 128 -14.46 31.63 -3.79
N GLN A 129 -13.99 31.96 -2.59
CA GLN A 129 -14.17 33.31 -2.09
C GLN A 129 -13.54 34.27 -3.10
N ASP A 130 -14.20 35.38 -3.41
CA ASP A 130 -13.79 36.38 -4.42
C ASP A 130 -12.34 36.91 -4.28
N ARG A 131 -11.65 36.53 -3.22
CA ARG A 131 -10.26 36.91 -2.90
C ARG A 131 -9.22 35.82 -3.16
N VAL A 132 -9.61 34.65 -3.64
CA VAL A 132 -8.68 33.53 -3.88
C VAL A 132 -8.44 33.37 -5.37
N THR A 133 -7.19 33.53 -5.79
CA THR A 133 -6.77 33.23 -7.17
C THR A 133 -6.07 31.87 -7.21
N VAL A 134 -6.62 30.95 -7.97
CA VAL A 134 -5.99 29.64 -8.23
C VAL A 134 -5.23 29.70 -9.54
N ARG A 135 -3.96 29.30 -9.50
CA ARG A 135 -3.09 29.22 -10.69
C ARG A 135 -2.20 27.98 -10.60
N LYS A 136 -1.61 27.58 -11.70
CA LYS A 136 -0.57 26.54 -11.69
C LYS A 136 0.63 27.02 -10.88
N ALA A 137 1.19 26.13 -10.06
CA ALA A 137 2.45 26.39 -9.36
C ALA A 137 3.60 26.60 -10.36
N LYS A 138 4.55 27.41 -9.99
CA LYS A 138 5.78 27.72 -10.73
C LYS A 138 6.98 27.42 -9.83
N GLU A 139 8.17 27.30 -10.40
CA GLU A 139 9.41 27.10 -9.62
C GLU A 139 9.61 28.12 -8.50
N ILE A 140 9.20 29.37 -8.72
CA ILE A 140 9.29 30.44 -7.71
C ILE A 140 8.42 30.15 -6.47
N ASP A 141 7.45 29.26 -6.56
CA ASP A 141 6.56 28.91 -5.44
C ASP A 141 7.16 27.80 -4.55
N ILE A 142 8.16 27.07 -5.04
CA ILE A 142 8.80 25.96 -4.33
C ILE A 142 9.26 26.34 -2.92
N PRO A 143 10.01 27.44 -2.69
CA PRO A 143 10.43 27.82 -1.35
C PRO A 143 9.28 28.07 -0.38
N LEU A 144 8.15 28.60 -0.88
CA LEU A 144 6.96 28.83 -0.07
C LEU A 144 6.25 27.50 0.31
N LEU A 145 6.18 26.58 -0.64
CA LEU A 145 5.60 25.24 -0.40
C LEU A 145 6.43 24.44 0.61
N LEU A 146 7.75 24.45 0.48
CA LEU A 146 8.67 23.78 1.40
C LEU A 146 8.63 24.33 2.83
N THR A 147 8.24 25.59 3.03
CA THR A 147 8.10 26.16 4.38
C THR A 147 6.84 25.68 5.11
N HIS A 148 5.85 25.16 4.38
CA HIS A 148 4.58 24.75 4.95
C HIS A 148 4.47 23.23 5.14
N ASP A 149 5.25 22.43 4.41
CA ASP A 149 5.16 20.97 4.48
C ASP A 149 6.46 20.33 3.95
N SER A 150 7.54 20.46 4.75
CA SER A 150 8.87 20.01 4.34
C SER A 150 8.92 18.51 3.98
N ASP A 151 8.17 17.69 4.69
CA ASP A 151 8.27 16.23 4.57
C ASP A 151 7.62 15.67 3.30
N LEU A 152 6.61 16.36 2.75
CA LEU A 152 5.89 15.93 1.55
C LEU A 152 6.63 16.29 0.25
N TYR A 153 7.46 17.34 0.24
CA TYR A 153 8.07 17.87 -0.98
C TYR A 153 9.52 17.43 -1.17
N GLU A 154 10.25 17.10 -0.11
CA GLU A 154 11.62 16.56 -0.21
C GLU A 154 11.64 15.18 -0.87
N SER A 155 10.54 14.43 -0.83
CA SER A 155 10.42 13.11 -1.43
C SER A 155 10.00 13.12 -2.90
N CYS A 156 9.61 14.27 -3.47
CA CYS A 156 9.13 14.41 -4.84
C CYS A 156 10.14 15.07 -5.80
N LEU A 157 11.31 15.48 -5.33
CA LEU A 157 12.42 16.07 -6.10
C LEU A 157 13.56 15.08 -6.28
#